data_04470e179f491eb199789375131334dc
#
_entry.id   04470e179f491eb199789375131334dc
#
_cell.length_a   1.000
_cell.length_b   1.000
_cell.length_c   1.000
_cell.angle_alpha   90.00
_cell.angle_beta   90.00
_cell.angle_gamma   90.00
#
_symmetry.space_group_name_H-M   'P 1'
#
loop_
_entity.id
_entity.type
_entity.pdbx_description
1 polymer ?
#
loop_
_entity_poly.entity_id
_entity_poly.type
_entity_poly.pdbx_seq_one_letter_code
_entity_poly.pdbx_strand_id
1 'polypeptide(L)'
;MQSSLIGKIEKAKRYAQEKDRITFTELSVNFRGENDTHVTRYGIEGWNCTCDFFSHWGLCCHTMAMEKILGDMLPKEALSTQFDNPSSIQ
;
A
#
# COMPACT_ATOMS: atom_id res chain seq x y z
N MET A 1 5.16 1.14 36.12
CA MET A 1 4.48 1.13 34.83
C MET A 1 3.05 1.57 35.00
N GLN A 2 2.64 2.46 34.19
CA GLN A 2 1.26 2.94 34.24
C GLN A 2 0.32 1.90 33.68
N SER A 3 -0.77 1.67 34.39
CA SER A 3 -1.77 0.72 33.90
C SER A 3 -2.39 1.19 32.61
N SER A 4 -2.47 2.51 32.40
CA SER A 4 -2.98 3.02 31.14
C SER A 4 -2.06 2.69 29.98
N LEU A 5 -0.76 2.61 30.21
CA LEU A 5 0.17 2.21 29.17
C LEU A 5 -0.01 0.74 28.81
N ILE A 6 -0.22 -0.10 29.83
CA ILE A 6 -0.48 -1.51 29.57
C ILE A 6 -1.73 -1.68 28.71
N GLY A 7 -2.78 -0.94 29.02
CA GLY A 7 -3.98 -0.98 28.20
C GLY A 7 -3.75 -0.54 26.79
N LYS A 8 -2.92 0.48 26.59
CA LYS A 8 -2.59 0.94 25.25
C LYS A 8 -1.82 -0.09 24.46
N ILE A 9 -0.91 -0.80 25.13
CA ILE A 9 -0.14 -1.85 24.47
C ILE A 9 -1.05 -2.96 23.98
N GLU A 10 -1.98 -3.39 24.84
CA GLU A 10 -2.92 -4.43 24.45
C GLU A 10 -3.81 -3.99 23.28
N LYS A 11 -4.27 -2.75 23.34
CA LYS A 11 -5.10 -2.22 22.27
C LYS A 11 -4.31 -2.13 20.97
N ALA A 12 -3.03 -1.75 21.05
CA ALA A 12 -2.20 -1.68 19.85
C ALA A 12 -2.05 -3.05 19.20
N LYS A 13 -1.89 -4.09 20.00
CA LYS A 13 -1.78 -5.44 19.44
C LYS A 13 -3.05 -5.83 18.70
N ARG A 14 -4.20 -5.48 19.26
CA ARG A 14 -5.47 -5.80 18.61
C ARG A 14 -5.64 -5.00 17.33
N TYR A 15 -5.33 -3.70 17.37
CA TYR A 15 -5.45 -2.87 16.18
C TYR A 15 -4.55 -3.37 15.07
N ALA A 16 -3.37 -3.88 15.42
CA ALA A 16 -2.44 -4.35 14.40
C ALA A 16 -2.99 -5.54 13.62
N GLN A 17 -3.93 -6.26 14.20
CA GLN A 17 -4.57 -7.38 13.53
C GLN A 17 -5.81 -6.98 12.74
N GLU A 18 -6.29 -5.76 12.95
CA GLU A 18 -7.50 -5.27 12.31
C GLU A 18 -7.11 -4.23 11.27
N LYS A 19 -6.45 -4.68 10.21
CA LYS A 19 -5.89 -3.79 9.19
C LYS A 19 -6.97 -3.02 8.44
N ASP A 20 -8.19 -3.51 8.44
CA ASP A 20 -9.29 -2.84 7.78
C ASP A 20 -9.67 -1.51 8.44
N ARG A 21 -9.13 -1.25 9.64
CA ARG A 21 -9.33 0.04 10.28
C ARG A 21 -8.52 1.14 9.65
N ILE A 22 -7.53 0.78 8.82
CA ILE A 22 -6.53 1.74 8.32
C ILE A 22 -6.72 1.91 6.82
N THR A 23 -6.77 3.16 6.39
CA THR A 23 -6.78 3.47 4.97
C THR A 23 -5.66 4.47 4.71
N PHE A 24 -4.78 4.13 3.78
CA PHE A 24 -3.72 5.04 3.39
C PHE A 24 -4.31 6.15 2.53
N THR A 25 -3.97 7.37 2.87
CA THR A 25 -4.29 8.51 2.02
C THR A 25 -3.10 8.90 1.17
N GLU A 26 -1.92 8.76 1.73
CA GLU A 26 -0.66 9.04 1.02
C GLU A 26 0.39 8.12 1.56
N LEU A 27 1.32 7.75 0.71
CA LEU A 27 2.48 6.97 1.15
C LEU A 27 3.64 7.21 0.21
N SER A 28 4.83 6.97 0.70
CA SER A 28 6.05 7.04 -0.08
C SER A 28 7.02 6.04 0.49
N VAL A 29 7.52 5.16 -0.35
CA VAL A 29 8.42 4.12 0.10
C VAL A 29 9.63 4.05 -0.82
N ASN A 30 10.74 3.59 -0.27
CA ASN A 30 11.90 3.19 -1.06
C ASN A 30 11.74 1.72 -1.38
N PHE A 31 11.50 1.43 -2.63
CA PHE A 31 11.28 0.07 -3.08
C PHE A 31 12.59 -0.46 -3.66
N ARG A 32 13.20 -1.39 -2.96
CA ARG A 32 14.45 -1.97 -3.44
C ARG A 32 14.14 -3.06 -4.44
N GLY A 33 14.37 -2.76 -5.72
CA GLY A 33 14.20 -3.73 -6.77
C GLY A 33 15.45 -4.59 -6.92
N GLU A 34 15.50 -5.33 -8.02
CA GLU A 34 16.60 -6.25 -8.23
C GLU A 34 17.88 -5.53 -8.61
N ASN A 35 17.77 -4.44 -9.34
CA ASN A 35 18.94 -3.70 -9.81
C ASN A 35 19.11 -2.36 -9.14
N ASP A 36 18.03 -1.74 -8.77
CA ASP A 36 18.04 -0.36 -8.28
C ASP A 36 16.98 -0.18 -7.23
N THR A 37 17.13 0.90 -6.48
CA THR A 37 16.10 1.32 -5.53
C THR A 37 15.29 2.42 -6.18
N HIS A 38 13.97 2.29 -6.13
CA HIS A 38 13.06 3.26 -6.70
C HIS A 38 12.17 3.83 -5.61
N VAL A 39 11.64 5.04 -5.86
CA VAL A 39 10.68 5.64 -4.96
C VAL A 39 9.29 5.39 -5.52
N THR A 40 8.47 4.70 -4.74
CA THR A 40 7.09 4.41 -5.13
C THR A 40 6.18 5.19 -4.20
N ARG A 41 5.28 5.98 -4.78
CA ARG A 41 4.42 6.87 -4.01
C ARG A 41 2.98 6.74 -4.45
N TYR A 42 2.10 7.01 -3.50
CA TYR A 42 0.68 7.15 -3.77
C TYR A 42 0.19 8.42 -3.07
N GLY A 43 -0.62 9.20 -3.75
CA GLY A 43 -1.17 10.42 -3.18
C GLY A 43 -2.34 10.93 -4.00
N ILE A 44 -2.58 12.22 -3.87
CA ILE A 44 -3.73 12.86 -4.53
C ILE A 44 -3.76 12.60 -6.03
N GLU A 45 -2.59 12.55 -6.65
CA GLU A 45 -2.50 12.34 -8.10
C GLU A 45 -2.43 10.86 -8.49
N GLY A 46 -2.57 9.97 -7.53
CA GLY A 46 -2.49 8.56 -7.77
C GLY A 46 -1.11 8.01 -7.53
N TRP A 47 -0.82 6.88 -8.18
CA TRP A 47 0.47 6.24 -8.02
C TRP A 47 1.56 6.95 -8.81
N ASN A 48 2.78 6.84 -8.31
CA ASN A 48 3.96 7.35 -9.00
C ASN A 48 5.15 6.45 -8.64
N CYS A 49 6.00 6.20 -9.61
CA CYS A 49 7.19 5.41 -9.39
C CYS A 49 8.29 5.94 -10.28
N THR A 50 9.52 5.90 -9.80
CA THR A 50 10.64 6.44 -10.54
C THR A 50 11.20 5.51 -11.59
N CYS A 51 10.67 4.31 -11.73
CA CYS A 51 11.19 3.37 -12.72
C CYS A 51 10.71 3.74 -14.13
N ASP A 52 11.45 3.24 -15.12
CA ASP A 52 11.17 3.57 -16.52
C ASP A 52 9.84 2.99 -16.98
N PHE A 53 9.50 1.80 -16.52
CA PHE A 53 8.27 1.16 -16.96
C PHE A 53 7.07 2.01 -16.58
N PHE A 54 7.08 2.57 -15.37
CA PHE A 54 5.96 3.40 -14.93
C PHE A 54 5.82 4.63 -15.81
N SER A 55 6.93 5.23 -16.23
CA SER A 55 6.87 6.44 -17.02
C SER A 55 6.20 6.22 -18.37
N HIS A 56 6.21 4.98 -18.87
CA HIS A 56 5.60 4.66 -20.16
C HIS A 56 4.18 4.12 -20.02
N TRP A 57 3.90 3.41 -18.94
CA TRP A 57 2.65 2.65 -18.84
C TRP A 57 1.72 3.14 -17.76
N GLY A 58 2.20 3.96 -16.84
CA GLY A 58 1.36 4.42 -15.74
C GLY A 58 1.16 3.40 -14.65
N LEU A 59 1.81 2.25 -14.76
CA LEU A 59 1.82 1.23 -13.71
C LEU A 59 3.11 0.43 -13.87
N CYS A 60 3.48 -0.29 -12.83
CA CYS A 60 4.70 -1.10 -12.88
C CYS A 60 4.64 -2.16 -11.80
N CYS A 61 5.65 -3.04 -11.79
CA CYS A 61 5.67 -4.10 -10.79
C CYS A 61 5.73 -3.55 -9.37
N HIS A 62 6.35 -2.39 -9.19
CA HIS A 62 6.45 -1.81 -7.86
C HIS A 62 5.10 -1.34 -7.35
N THR A 63 4.33 -0.62 -8.17
CA THR A 63 3.01 -0.18 -7.75
C THR A 63 2.06 -1.35 -7.61
N MET A 64 2.15 -2.32 -8.50
CA MET A 64 1.30 -3.51 -8.39
C MET A 64 1.61 -4.31 -7.13
N ALA A 65 2.89 -4.41 -6.77
CA ALA A 65 3.27 -5.10 -5.55
C ALA A 65 2.70 -4.39 -4.32
N MET A 66 2.74 -3.06 -4.33
CA MET A 66 2.18 -2.31 -3.22
C MET A 66 0.68 -2.52 -3.10
N GLU A 67 -0.02 -2.59 -4.23
CA GLU A 67 -1.45 -2.88 -4.20
C GLU A 67 -1.73 -4.24 -3.58
N LYS A 68 -0.92 -5.23 -3.92
CA LYS A 68 -1.11 -6.56 -3.36
C LYS A 68 -0.79 -6.61 -1.86
N ILE A 69 0.27 -5.93 -1.46
CA ILE A 69 0.68 -5.95 -0.07
C ILE A 69 -0.32 -5.22 0.82
N LEU A 70 -0.72 -4.04 0.40
CA LEU A 70 -1.58 -3.19 1.22
C LEU A 70 -3.06 -3.52 1.08
N GLY A 71 -3.46 -4.00 -0.09
CA GLY A 71 -4.80 -4.51 -0.29
C GLY A 71 -5.87 -3.56 0.20
N ASP A 72 -6.64 -4.02 1.16
CA ASP A 72 -7.79 -3.27 1.66
C ASP A 72 -7.41 -2.01 2.40
N MET A 73 -6.15 -1.82 2.72
CA MET A 73 -5.71 -0.60 3.37
C MET A 73 -5.58 0.56 2.39
N LEU A 74 -5.73 0.31 1.11
CA LEU A 74 -5.74 1.36 0.10
C LEU A 74 -7.16 1.71 -0.28
N PRO A 75 -7.43 2.98 -0.65
CA PRO A 75 -8.75 3.31 -1.17
C PRO A 75 -8.98 2.61 -2.51
N LYS A 76 -10.24 2.46 -2.88
CA LYS A 76 -10.58 1.73 -4.08
C LYS A 76 -9.95 2.34 -5.33
N GLU A 77 -9.86 3.65 -5.37
CA GLU A 77 -9.31 4.32 -6.55
C GLU A 77 -7.81 4.08 -6.70
N ALA A 78 -7.15 3.55 -5.66
CA ALA A 78 -5.73 3.21 -5.75
C ALA A 78 -5.51 1.85 -6.39
N LEU A 79 -6.54 1.02 -6.51
CA LEU A 79 -6.40 -0.34 -7.01
C LEU A 79 -6.59 -0.34 -8.51
N SER A 80 -5.55 0.08 -9.21
CA SER A 80 -5.65 0.32 -10.65
C SER A 80 -5.63 -0.95 -11.48
N THR A 81 -5.03 -2.03 -10.97
CA THR A 81 -4.89 -3.24 -11.77
C THR A 81 -6.00 -4.25 -11.54
N GLN A 82 -6.39 -4.46 -10.32
CA GLN A 82 -7.49 -5.35 -9.95
C GLN A 82 -7.40 -6.76 -10.50
N PHE A 83 -6.23 -7.17 -10.93
CA PHE A 83 -6.13 -8.51 -11.50
C PHE A 83 -6.25 -9.60 -10.45
N ASP A 84 -6.19 -9.25 -9.17
CA ASP A 84 -6.40 -10.19 -8.08
C ASP A 84 -7.86 -10.26 -7.64
N ASN A 85 -8.72 -9.44 -8.21
CA ASN A 85 -10.11 -9.38 -7.80
C ASN A 85 -10.91 -10.36 -8.64
N PRO A 86 -11.45 -11.43 -8.02
CA PRO A 86 -12.19 -12.43 -8.81
C PRO A 86 -13.36 -11.84 -9.58
N SER A 87 -14.00 -10.82 -9.04
CA SER A 87 -15.16 -10.26 -9.71
C SER A 87 -14.77 -9.55 -11.00
N SER A 88 -13.53 -9.12 -11.14
CA SER A 88 -13.10 -8.42 -12.35
C SER A 88 -12.87 -9.39 -13.51
N ILE A 89 -12.82 -10.68 -13.21
CA ILE A 89 -12.59 -11.70 -14.23
C ILE A 89 -13.90 -12.12 -14.89
N GLN A 90 -14.98 -11.90 -14.23
CA GLN A 90 -16.31 -12.32 -14.67
C GLN A 90 -16.78 -11.74 -15.98
#